data_269e80046e75b73675ac77b015f1841b
#
_entry.id   269e80046e75b73675ac77b015f1841b
#
_cell.length_a   1.000
_cell.length_b   1.000
_cell.length_c   1.000
_cell.angle_alpha   90.00
_cell.angle_beta   90.00
_cell.angle_gamma   90.00
#
_symmetry.space_group_name_H-M   'P 1'
#
loop_
_entity.id
_entity.type
_entity.pdbx_description
1 polymer ?
#
loop_
_entity_poly.entity_id
_entity_poly.type
_entity_poly.pdbx_seq_one_letter_code
_entity_poly.pdbx_strand_id
1 'polypeptide(L)'
;MLQRWLGYWPMHGVIQMDTSGAVPFVTATSAIQHAPVFRAVTLISNDVARVPLTVQDATVDALLRSPNRWMSGFELRRTMTLQAALLGNSFALINRTIGGELLELMPLQIDSVSLDVTGREPVYNTRDYGALPPEQVLHLRTPGFNGLWGESPVKLCRTAITTAIAQEQAQLKAMENGGQAKLAFVHPGSMSQEARQKLSEAFIANHAGAANAGKPIVLHEGMRVERIASAIEQSGIDMARKYSVHDVSRIFGVPVSYLAEHSSQPYGSMEWLGRMYVEACLAHWFAAWEHEISTKLLSPLTRIAHDADSIMRPSLAEQMAALRTGVESGIITRNEARGWLDMEPLEGLDDP
;
A
#
# COMPACT_ATOMS: atom_id res chain seq x y z
N MET A 1 -22.40 16.71 28.95
CA MET A 1 -20.99 17.17 28.86
C MET A 1 -20.16 16.40 27.81
N LEU A 2 -20.55 15.22 27.39
CA LEU A 2 -19.89 14.41 26.33
C LEU A 2 -20.10 14.93 24.91
N GLN A 3 -21.18 15.67 24.63
CA GLN A 3 -21.46 16.24 23.32
C GLN A 3 -20.52 17.37 22.87
N ARG A 4 -19.73 17.95 23.75
CA ARG A 4 -18.80 19.04 23.42
C ARG A 4 -17.42 18.57 22.96
N TRP A 5 -17.09 17.29 23.13
CA TRP A 5 -15.82 16.69 22.68
C TRP A 5 -15.92 16.01 21.32
N LEU A 6 -17.14 15.69 20.86
CA LEU A 6 -17.41 15.17 19.51
C LEU A 6 -17.74 16.30 18.51
N GLY A 7 -17.51 17.53 18.93
CA GLY A 7 -17.76 18.73 18.15
C GLY A 7 -16.99 18.75 16.85
N TYR A 8 -17.71 18.57 15.77
CA TYR A 8 -17.41 19.07 14.45
C TYR A 8 -16.03 18.75 13.86
N TRP A 9 -15.81 17.51 13.56
CA TRP A 9 -15.01 17.17 12.39
C TRP A 9 -16.00 16.83 11.28
N PRO A 10 -16.06 17.62 10.18
CA PRO A 10 -17.02 17.34 9.11
C PRO A 10 -16.63 16.02 8.46
N MET A 11 -17.40 14.97 8.71
CA MET A 11 -17.21 13.64 8.12
C MET A 11 -17.41 13.61 6.59
N HIS A 12 -17.78 14.74 5.99
CA HIS A 12 -17.94 14.94 4.54
C HIS A 12 -17.35 16.27 4.06
N GLY A 13 -16.19 16.64 4.60
CA GLY A 13 -15.43 17.72 4.03
C GLY A 13 -14.69 17.24 2.79
N VAL A 14 -15.32 17.29 1.62
CA VAL A 14 -14.58 17.63 0.41
C VAL A 14 -14.00 19.02 0.72
N ILE A 15 -12.75 19.07 1.18
CA ILE A 15 -12.02 20.32 1.19
C ILE A 15 -11.81 20.65 -0.27
N GLN A 16 -12.71 21.46 -0.85
CA GLN A 16 -12.43 22.15 -2.09
C GLN A 16 -11.23 23.04 -1.80
N MET A 17 -10.04 22.56 -2.14
CA MET A 17 -8.90 23.44 -2.24
C MET A 17 -9.06 24.28 -3.49
N ASP A 18 -8.90 25.58 -3.30
CA ASP A 18 -8.76 26.57 -4.34
C ASP A 18 -7.78 26.09 -5.41
N THR A 19 -8.27 25.88 -6.62
CA THR A 19 -7.54 25.33 -7.76
C THR A 19 -6.74 26.39 -8.51
N SER A 20 -6.34 27.48 -7.87
CA SER A 20 -5.54 28.56 -8.47
C SER A 20 -4.04 28.21 -8.63
N GLY A 21 -3.60 27.01 -8.34
CA GLY A 21 -2.21 26.57 -8.52
C GLY A 21 -2.11 25.08 -8.74
N ALA A 22 -1.89 24.69 -9.94
CA ALA A 22 -1.29 23.56 -10.65
C ALA A 22 -0.82 22.28 -9.88
N VAL A 23 -1.31 21.96 -8.69
CA VAL A 23 -0.97 20.70 -8.01
C VAL A 23 -2.17 19.75 -8.12
N PRO A 24 -2.04 18.60 -8.81
CA PRO A 24 -3.15 17.68 -9.01
C PRO A 24 -3.66 17.15 -7.67
N PHE A 25 -4.97 17.08 -7.52
CA PHE A 25 -5.61 16.47 -6.35
C PHE A 25 -5.38 14.95 -6.38
N VAL A 26 -4.67 14.43 -5.36
CA VAL A 26 -4.40 13.00 -5.26
C VAL A 26 -5.58 12.29 -4.60
N THR A 27 -6.17 11.38 -5.36
CA THR A 27 -7.15 10.38 -4.89
C THR A 27 -6.45 9.04 -4.65
N ALA A 28 -7.13 8.09 -4.01
CA ALA A 28 -6.61 6.71 -3.90
C ALA A 28 -6.33 6.09 -5.29
N THR A 29 -7.20 6.38 -6.28
CA THR A 29 -7.05 5.91 -7.65
C THR A 29 -5.82 6.50 -8.36
N SER A 30 -5.50 7.77 -8.14
CA SER A 30 -4.29 8.37 -8.70
C SER A 30 -3.04 7.98 -7.90
N ALA A 31 -3.15 7.81 -6.58
CA ALA A 31 -2.04 7.38 -5.74
C ALA A 31 -1.54 5.97 -6.10
N ILE A 32 -2.45 5.04 -6.40
CA ILE A 32 -2.09 3.66 -6.78
C ILE A 32 -1.36 3.59 -8.13
N GLN A 33 -1.45 4.62 -8.97
CA GLN A 33 -0.69 4.69 -10.22
C GLN A 33 0.80 4.99 -9.99
N HIS A 34 1.16 5.53 -8.82
CA HIS A 34 2.55 5.69 -8.42
C HIS A 34 3.14 4.34 -8.01
N ALA A 35 4.14 3.85 -8.75
CA ALA A 35 4.67 2.49 -8.62
C ALA A 35 5.07 2.08 -7.20
N PRO A 36 5.76 2.90 -6.38
CA PRO A 36 6.07 2.56 -4.99
C PRO A 36 4.83 2.36 -4.12
N VAL A 37 3.78 3.17 -4.30
CA VAL A 37 2.50 3.02 -3.57
C VAL A 37 1.82 1.72 -3.96
N PHE A 38 1.70 1.45 -5.27
CA PHE A 38 1.14 0.19 -5.77
C PHE A 38 1.87 -1.02 -5.19
N ARG A 39 3.22 -0.98 -5.21
CA ARG A 39 4.04 -2.05 -4.66
C ARG A 39 3.81 -2.23 -3.15
N ALA A 40 3.80 -1.16 -2.37
CA ALA A 40 3.61 -1.22 -0.92
C ALA A 40 2.26 -1.84 -0.54
N VAL A 41 1.16 -1.32 -1.10
CA VAL A 41 -0.19 -1.80 -0.73
C VAL A 41 -0.47 -3.21 -1.24
N THR A 42 0.06 -3.55 -2.42
CA THR A 42 -0.06 -4.91 -2.97
C THR A 42 0.74 -5.91 -2.15
N LEU A 43 1.94 -5.54 -1.70
CA LEU A 43 2.76 -6.40 -0.85
C LEU A 43 2.06 -6.68 0.47
N ILE A 44 1.63 -5.63 1.19
CA ILE A 44 0.90 -5.78 2.46
C ILE A 44 -0.33 -6.68 2.28
N SER A 45 -1.17 -6.37 1.29
CA SER A 45 -2.43 -7.11 1.11
C SER A 45 -2.22 -8.57 0.72
N ASN A 46 -1.23 -8.86 -0.13
CA ASN A 46 -0.88 -10.23 -0.50
C ASN A 46 -0.30 -10.99 0.69
N ASP A 47 0.59 -10.39 1.48
CA ASP A 47 1.24 -11.04 2.60
C ASP A 47 0.25 -11.31 3.73
N VAL A 48 -0.62 -10.37 4.06
CA VAL A 48 -1.72 -10.60 5.02
C VAL A 48 -2.65 -11.72 4.55
N ALA A 49 -2.96 -11.77 3.26
CA ALA A 49 -3.87 -12.77 2.71
C ALA A 49 -3.26 -14.18 2.63
N ARG A 50 -1.94 -14.28 2.35
CA ARG A 50 -1.26 -15.59 2.19
C ARG A 50 -0.87 -16.23 3.50
N VAL A 51 -0.67 -15.43 4.58
CA VAL A 51 -0.33 -15.99 5.89
C VAL A 51 -1.46 -16.88 6.38
N PRO A 52 -1.15 -18.13 6.80
CA PRO A 52 -2.16 -19.03 7.32
C PRO A 52 -2.85 -18.42 8.54
N LEU A 53 -4.16 -18.47 8.55
CA LEU A 53 -4.99 -18.05 9.66
C LEU A 53 -5.61 -19.29 10.29
N THR A 54 -5.22 -19.60 11.52
CA THR A 54 -5.72 -20.77 12.24
C THR A 54 -6.87 -20.34 13.15
N VAL A 55 -8.02 -21.02 13.03
CA VAL A 55 -9.22 -20.78 13.83
C VAL A 55 -9.66 -22.12 14.42
N GLN A 56 -9.95 -22.14 15.72
CA GLN A 56 -10.38 -23.38 16.41
C GLN A 56 -11.83 -23.74 16.17
N ASP A 57 -12.64 -22.84 15.58
CA ASP A 57 -14.03 -23.09 15.18
C ASP A 57 -14.09 -23.55 13.74
N ALA A 58 -14.51 -24.79 13.50
CA ALA A 58 -14.56 -25.39 12.18
C ALA A 58 -15.54 -24.68 11.22
N THR A 59 -16.65 -24.12 11.73
CA THR A 59 -17.64 -23.41 10.93
C THR A 59 -17.06 -22.07 10.44
N VAL A 60 -16.42 -21.34 11.34
CA VAL A 60 -15.78 -20.06 11.01
C VAL A 60 -14.55 -20.30 10.12
N ASP A 61 -13.76 -21.34 10.35
CA ASP A 61 -12.63 -21.69 9.49
C ASP A 61 -13.09 -22.00 8.05
N ALA A 62 -14.15 -22.79 7.90
CA ALA A 62 -14.74 -23.06 6.59
C ALA A 62 -15.24 -21.79 5.89
N LEU A 63 -15.91 -20.90 6.63
CA LEU A 63 -16.38 -19.62 6.12
C LEU A 63 -15.21 -18.70 5.71
N LEU A 64 -14.14 -18.65 6.49
CA LEU A 64 -12.97 -17.83 6.17
C LEU A 64 -12.17 -18.38 4.98
N ARG A 65 -12.22 -19.67 4.70
CA ARG A 65 -11.64 -20.28 3.48
C ARG A 65 -12.48 -20.06 2.24
N SER A 66 -13.81 -20.07 2.38
CA SER A 66 -14.77 -19.87 1.30
C SER A 66 -15.88 -18.91 1.75
N PRO A 67 -15.60 -17.60 1.76
CA PRO A 67 -16.49 -16.59 2.33
C PRO A 67 -17.81 -16.43 1.57
N ASN A 68 -17.83 -16.74 0.27
CA ASN A 68 -19.00 -16.72 -0.59
C ASN A 68 -18.75 -17.57 -1.85
N ARG A 69 -19.74 -17.62 -2.76
CA ARG A 69 -19.73 -18.53 -3.93
C ARG A 69 -18.68 -18.20 -5.00
N TRP A 70 -18.18 -16.97 -5.03
CA TRP A 70 -17.30 -16.49 -6.10
C TRP A 70 -15.92 -16.01 -5.63
N MET A 71 -15.65 -16.01 -4.32
CA MET A 71 -14.43 -15.46 -3.75
C MET A 71 -13.81 -16.46 -2.78
N SER A 72 -12.50 -16.64 -2.87
CA SER A 72 -11.74 -17.40 -1.88
C SER A 72 -11.45 -16.54 -0.64
N GLY A 73 -11.12 -17.17 0.48
CA GLY A 73 -10.68 -16.45 1.68
C GLY A 73 -9.42 -15.62 1.47
N PHE A 74 -8.53 -16.08 0.59
CA PHE A 74 -7.38 -15.29 0.16
C PHE A 74 -7.82 -13.98 -0.52
N GLU A 75 -8.74 -14.05 -1.47
CA GLU A 75 -9.22 -12.87 -2.20
C GLU A 75 -9.96 -11.91 -1.29
N LEU A 76 -10.77 -12.41 -0.35
CA LEU A 76 -11.46 -11.56 0.63
C LEU A 76 -10.44 -10.77 1.47
N ARG A 77 -9.49 -11.48 2.10
CA ARG A 77 -8.46 -10.85 2.94
C ARG A 77 -7.61 -9.87 2.15
N ARG A 78 -7.18 -10.26 0.95
CA ARG A 78 -6.40 -9.40 0.06
C ARG A 78 -7.15 -8.11 -0.29
N THR A 79 -8.39 -8.23 -0.75
CA THR A 79 -9.21 -7.08 -1.18
C THR A 79 -9.50 -6.14 -0.02
N MET A 80 -9.94 -6.67 1.11
CA MET A 80 -10.25 -5.84 2.29
C MET A 80 -9.01 -5.16 2.86
N THR A 81 -7.87 -5.85 2.93
CA THR A 81 -6.62 -5.25 3.40
C THR A 81 -6.13 -4.16 2.44
N LEU A 82 -6.20 -4.39 1.12
CA LEU A 82 -5.82 -3.40 0.11
C LEU A 82 -6.69 -2.14 0.20
N GLN A 83 -8.01 -2.31 0.31
CA GLN A 83 -8.95 -1.19 0.48
C GLN A 83 -8.66 -0.42 1.77
N ALA A 84 -8.49 -1.11 2.90
CA ALA A 84 -8.19 -0.47 4.16
C ALA A 84 -6.85 0.28 4.12
N ALA A 85 -5.80 -0.31 3.54
CA ALA A 85 -4.49 0.33 3.40
C ALA A 85 -4.53 1.60 2.54
N LEU A 86 -5.37 1.65 1.51
CA LEU A 86 -5.50 2.84 0.65
C LEU A 86 -6.49 3.87 1.19
N LEU A 87 -7.67 3.41 1.59
CA LEU A 87 -8.83 4.24 1.87
C LEU A 87 -9.10 4.43 3.36
N GLY A 88 -8.32 3.75 4.21
CA GLY A 88 -8.45 3.78 5.66
C GLY A 88 -9.47 2.80 6.22
N ASN A 89 -10.43 2.33 5.42
CA ASN A 89 -11.52 1.47 5.84
C ASN A 89 -11.83 0.43 4.78
N SER A 90 -12.38 -0.70 5.21
CA SER A 90 -12.92 -1.73 4.34
C SER A 90 -14.01 -2.49 5.10
N PHE A 91 -15.06 -2.88 4.41
CA PHE A 91 -16.25 -3.45 5.01
C PHE A 91 -16.66 -4.75 4.32
N ALA A 92 -17.16 -5.70 5.12
CA ALA A 92 -17.89 -6.84 4.58
C ALA A 92 -19.15 -7.08 5.42
N LEU A 93 -20.26 -7.37 4.76
CA LEU A 93 -21.49 -7.81 5.39
C LEU A 93 -21.31 -9.22 5.93
N ILE A 94 -21.66 -9.44 7.17
CA ILE A 94 -21.78 -10.75 7.80
C ILE A 94 -23.23 -11.20 7.61
N ASN A 95 -23.47 -12.01 6.59
CA ASN A 95 -24.81 -12.54 6.33
C ASN A 95 -25.06 -13.78 7.18
N ARG A 96 -26.25 -13.80 7.83
CA ARG A 96 -26.67 -14.90 8.70
C ARG A 96 -28.01 -15.44 8.25
N THR A 97 -28.26 -16.71 8.55
CA THR A 97 -29.59 -17.32 8.37
C THR A 97 -30.58 -16.71 9.38
N ILE A 98 -31.89 -16.97 9.18
CA ILE A 98 -32.94 -16.60 10.15
C ILE A 98 -32.67 -17.22 11.54
N GLY A 99 -31.99 -18.36 11.59
CA GLY A 99 -31.55 -19.01 12.84
C GLY A 99 -30.31 -18.41 13.49
N GLY A 100 -29.67 -17.39 12.86
CA GLY A 100 -28.46 -16.73 13.37
C GLY A 100 -27.14 -17.40 12.96
N GLU A 101 -27.19 -18.50 12.20
CA GLU A 101 -26.00 -19.20 11.71
C GLU A 101 -25.28 -18.36 10.64
N LEU A 102 -23.96 -18.40 10.64
CA LEU A 102 -23.12 -17.75 9.63
C LEU A 102 -23.37 -18.37 8.25
N LEU A 103 -23.67 -17.54 7.25
CA LEU A 103 -23.94 -17.98 5.89
C LEU A 103 -22.80 -17.58 4.93
N GLU A 104 -22.48 -16.31 4.89
CA GLU A 104 -21.45 -15.78 3.97
C GLU A 104 -20.89 -14.43 4.44
N LEU A 105 -19.72 -14.06 3.92
CA LEU A 105 -19.13 -12.74 4.04
C LEU A 105 -19.10 -12.07 2.67
N MET A 106 -19.74 -10.90 2.56
CA MET A 106 -19.86 -10.15 1.31
C MET A 106 -19.13 -8.82 1.41
N PRO A 107 -18.04 -8.59 0.65
CA PRO A 107 -17.39 -7.28 0.61
C PRO A 107 -18.36 -6.19 0.18
N LEU A 108 -18.37 -5.08 0.90
CA LEU A 108 -19.16 -3.89 0.57
C LEU A 108 -18.28 -2.87 -0.15
N GLN A 109 -18.89 -2.12 -1.08
CA GLN A 109 -18.19 -1.00 -1.69
C GLN A 109 -18.04 0.12 -0.66
N ILE A 110 -16.82 0.64 -0.49
CA ILE A 110 -16.54 1.63 0.55
C ILE A 110 -17.38 2.90 0.40
N ASP A 111 -17.62 3.34 -0.83
CA ASP A 111 -18.43 4.54 -1.13
C ASP A 111 -19.95 4.33 -0.85
N SER A 112 -20.36 3.08 -0.61
CA SER A 112 -21.74 2.76 -0.27
C SER A 112 -22.00 2.71 1.23
N VAL A 113 -20.96 2.86 2.07
CA VAL A 113 -21.06 2.73 3.52
C VAL A 113 -20.76 4.05 4.21
N SER A 114 -21.65 4.48 5.09
CA SER A 114 -21.44 5.61 6.00
C SER A 114 -21.74 5.19 7.44
N LEU A 115 -21.03 5.81 8.39
CA LEU A 115 -21.18 5.51 9.81
C LEU A 115 -21.99 6.62 10.50
N ASP A 116 -23.12 6.26 11.09
CA ASP A 116 -23.90 7.14 11.95
C ASP A 116 -23.55 6.86 13.41
N VAL A 117 -23.13 7.90 14.11
CA VAL A 117 -22.71 7.87 15.53
C VAL A 117 -23.59 8.76 16.41
N THR A 118 -24.74 9.18 15.91
CA THR A 118 -25.67 10.05 16.65
C THR A 118 -26.42 9.30 17.75
N GLY A 119 -26.55 8.00 17.62
CA GLY A 119 -27.16 7.11 18.60
C GLY A 119 -26.21 6.68 19.72
N ARG A 120 -26.68 5.72 20.54
CA ARG A 120 -25.86 5.11 21.60
C ARG A 120 -24.77 4.20 21.03
N GLU A 121 -25.08 3.52 19.94
CA GLU A 121 -24.20 2.61 19.23
C GLU A 121 -24.02 3.10 17.78
N PRO A 122 -22.85 2.89 17.18
CA PRO A 122 -22.64 3.24 15.79
C PRO A 122 -23.51 2.36 14.87
N VAL A 123 -24.04 2.94 13.80
CA VAL A 123 -24.85 2.23 12.79
C VAL A 123 -24.19 2.43 11.41
N TYR A 124 -24.01 1.34 10.69
CA TYR A 124 -23.49 1.37 9.32
C TYR A 124 -24.64 1.54 8.35
N ASN A 125 -24.81 2.72 7.78
CA ASN A 125 -25.78 2.95 6.71
C ASN A 125 -25.18 2.53 5.38
N THR A 126 -25.80 1.55 4.74
CA THR A 126 -25.38 1.02 3.44
C THR A 126 -26.40 1.34 2.37
N ARG A 127 -25.94 1.54 1.12
CA ARG A 127 -26.84 1.82 -0.01
C ARG A 127 -27.78 0.65 -0.31
N ASP A 128 -27.26 -0.58 -0.24
CA ASP A 128 -27.94 -1.76 -0.75
C ASP A 128 -28.65 -2.56 0.35
N TYR A 129 -28.19 -2.45 1.60
CA TYR A 129 -28.70 -3.26 2.72
C TYR A 129 -29.32 -2.41 3.85
N GLY A 130 -29.40 -1.08 3.66
CA GLY A 130 -29.95 -0.18 4.68
C GLY A 130 -29.04 -0.02 5.89
N ALA A 131 -29.64 0.19 7.05
CA ALA A 131 -28.94 0.41 8.32
C ALA A 131 -28.57 -0.95 8.96
N LEU A 132 -27.28 -1.17 9.18
CA LEU A 132 -26.73 -2.39 9.75
C LEU A 132 -26.09 -2.11 11.13
N PRO A 133 -26.36 -2.94 12.13
CA PRO A 133 -25.67 -2.83 13.42
C PRO A 133 -24.23 -3.34 13.32
N PRO A 134 -23.33 -3.00 14.28
CA PRO A 134 -21.91 -3.34 14.23
C PRO A 134 -21.62 -4.85 14.11
N GLU A 135 -22.49 -5.71 14.65
CA GLU A 135 -22.33 -7.17 14.64
C GLU A 135 -22.54 -7.78 13.24
N GLN A 136 -23.14 -7.03 12.33
CA GLN A 136 -23.40 -7.48 10.96
C GLN A 136 -22.38 -6.95 9.96
N VAL A 137 -21.39 -6.16 10.41
CA VAL A 137 -20.38 -5.58 9.51
C VAL A 137 -19.00 -5.91 10.03
N LEU A 138 -18.23 -6.65 9.25
CA LEU A 138 -16.79 -6.82 9.47
C LEU A 138 -16.11 -5.55 8.96
N HIS A 139 -15.43 -4.81 9.85
CA HIS A 139 -14.84 -3.51 9.55
C HIS A 139 -13.33 -3.52 9.79
N LEU A 140 -12.56 -3.73 8.74
CA LEU A 140 -11.11 -3.58 8.79
C LEU A 140 -10.73 -2.11 8.59
N ARG A 141 -9.93 -1.54 9.48
CA ARG A 141 -9.58 -0.11 9.48
C ARG A 141 -8.13 0.14 9.87
N THR A 142 -7.60 1.22 9.32
CA THR A 142 -6.33 1.82 9.78
C THR A 142 -6.54 2.60 11.07
N PRO A 143 -5.48 3.02 11.75
CA PRO A 143 -5.59 3.94 12.87
C PRO A 143 -6.38 5.20 12.49
N GLY A 144 -7.32 5.59 13.33
CA GLY A 144 -8.14 6.78 13.19
C GLY A 144 -8.21 7.57 14.50
N PHE A 145 -8.63 8.82 14.42
CA PHE A 145 -8.64 9.73 15.58
C PHE A 145 -9.75 9.44 16.59
N ASN A 146 -10.83 8.77 16.17
CA ASN A 146 -12.00 8.51 17.00
C ASN A 146 -12.19 7.02 17.35
N GLY A 147 -11.32 6.13 16.87
CA GLY A 147 -11.44 4.68 17.07
C GLY A 147 -12.61 3.99 16.33
N LEU A 148 -13.44 4.75 15.62
CA LEU A 148 -14.61 4.25 14.89
C LEU A 148 -14.40 4.20 13.39
N TRP A 149 -13.62 5.16 12.85
CA TRP A 149 -13.33 5.31 11.44
C TRP A 149 -11.83 5.41 11.22
N GLY A 150 -11.30 4.64 10.28
CA GLY A 150 -9.89 4.66 9.90
C GLY A 150 -9.59 5.83 8.97
N GLU A 151 -8.44 6.48 9.16
CA GLU A 151 -7.99 7.54 8.27
C GLU A 151 -7.19 6.98 7.10
N SER A 152 -7.45 7.48 5.90
CA SER A 152 -6.71 7.07 4.71
C SER A 152 -5.26 7.57 4.78
N PRO A 153 -4.24 6.68 4.74
CA PRO A 153 -2.84 7.09 4.69
C PRO A 153 -2.54 7.96 3.47
N VAL A 154 -3.19 7.67 2.34
CA VAL A 154 -3.08 8.47 1.10
C VAL A 154 -3.61 9.89 1.32
N LYS A 155 -4.73 10.04 2.02
CA LYS A 155 -5.31 11.35 2.34
C LYS A 155 -4.45 12.13 3.34
N LEU A 156 -3.96 11.48 4.39
CA LEU A 156 -3.13 12.11 5.41
C LEU A 156 -1.78 12.57 4.83
N CYS A 157 -1.15 11.73 4.01
CA CYS A 157 0.18 11.97 3.44
C CYS A 157 0.12 12.47 1.98
N ARG A 158 -1.01 13.04 1.56
CA ARG A 158 -1.24 13.42 0.16
C ARG A 158 -0.17 14.35 -0.41
N THR A 159 0.40 15.26 0.38
CA THR A 159 1.42 16.19 -0.09
C THR A 159 2.66 15.46 -0.59
N ALA A 160 3.14 14.46 0.14
CA ALA A 160 4.30 13.66 -0.27
C ALA A 160 4.00 12.89 -1.58
N ILE A 161 2.85 12.23 -1.65
CA ILE A 161 2.44 11.47 -2.83
C ILE A 161 2.20 12.39 -4.04
N THR A 162 1.57 13.55 -3.83
CA THR A 162 1.36 14.55 -4.89
C THR A 162 2.68 15.07 -5.44
N THR A 163 3.62 15.37 -4.56
CA THR A 163 4.96 15.83 -4.95
C THR A 163 5.68 14.78 -5.81
N ALA A 164 5.62 13.51 -5.42
CA ALA A 164 6.20 12.41 -6.18
C ALA A 164 5.58 12.29 -7.58
N ILE A 165 4.25 12.30 -7.68
CA ILE A 165 3.53 12.24 -8.96
C ILE A 165 3.83 13.46 -9.84
N ALA A 166 3.85 14.65 -9.25
CA ALA A 166 4.18 15.88 -9.98
C ALA A 166 5.62 15.86 -10.54
N GLN A 167 6.57 15.31 -9.80
CA GLN A 167 7.94 15.10 -10.24
C GLN A 167 8.03 14.12 -11.41
N GLU A 168 7.30 12.99 -11.36
CA GLU A 168 7.22 12.03 -12.46
C GLU A 168 6.62 12.67 -13.71
N GLN A 169 5.55 13.46 -13.57
CA GLN A 169 4.94 14.18 -14.69
C GLN A 169 5.87 15.23 -15.29
N ALA A 170 6.59 15.97 -14.45
CA ALA A 170 7.56 16.95 -14.92
C ALA A 170 8.71 16.27 -15.69
N GLN A 171 9.14 15.09 -15.23
CA GLN A 171 10.16 14.29 -15.90
C GLN A 171 9.66 13.75 -17.26
N LEU A 172 8.43 13.23 -17.32
CA LEU A 172 7.81 12.78 -18.57
C LEU A 172 7.75 13.93 -19.59
N LYS A 173 7.27 15.11 -19.17
CA LYS A 173 7.24 16.31 -20.03
C LYS A 173 8.62 16.73 -20.51
N ALA A 174 9.63 16.64 -19.65
CA ALA A 174 11.00 16.93 -20.04
C ALA A 174 11.52 15.93 -21.11
N MET A 175 11.19 14.64 -20.98
CA MET A 175 11.52 13.60 -21.96
C MET A 175 10.76 13.78 -23.28
N GLU A 176 9.46 14.09 -23.23
CA GLU A 176 8.66 14.41 -24.41
C GLU A 176 9.24 15.58 -25.20
N ASN A 177 9.80 16.56 -24.51
CA ASN A 177 10.50 17.69 -25.12
C ASN A 177 11.95 17.38 -25.55
N GLY A 178 12.33 16.10 -25.62
CA GLY A 178 13.65 15.66 -26.08
C GLY A 178 14.75 15.70 -25.02
N GLY A 179 14.40 15.82 -23.73
CA GLY A 179 15.37 15.83 -22.63
C GLY A 179 16.33 17.04 -22.63
N GLN A 180 16.05 18.01 -23.48
CA GLN A 180 16.95 19.16 -23.66
C GLN A 180 16.73 20.18 -22.55
N ALA A 181 17.83 20.67 -21.99
CA ALA A 181 17.83 21.88 -21.16
C ALA A 181 17.13 23.01 -21.93
N LYS A 182 16.44 23.90 -21.21
CA LYS A 182 15.86 25.10 -21.84
C LYS A 182 16.97 25.84 -22.59
N LEU A 183 16.86 25.85 -23.91
CA LEU A 183 17.80 26.56 -24.77
C LEU A 183 17.27 27.97 -25.01
N ALA A 184 18.12 28.97 -24.83
CA ALA A 184 17.87 30.33 -25.28
C ALA A 184 18.63 30.57 -26.57
N PHE A 185 17.93 31.02 -27.59
CA PHE A 185 18.54 31.53 -28.81
C PHE A 185 18.81 33.02 -28.63
N VAL A 186 20.08 33.39 -28.57
CA VAL A 186 20.50 34.79 -28.43
C VAL A 186 20.88 35.29 -29.81
N HIS A 187 20.21 36.32 -30.30
CA HIS A 187 20.51 37.01 -31.53
C HIS A 187 21.19 38.35 -31.24
N PRO A 188 22.27 38.74 -31.97
CA PRO A 188 23.01 39.95 -31.68
C PRO A 188 22.26 41.26 -32.03
N GLY A 189 21.15 41.18 -32.81
CA GLY A 189 20.31 42.31 -33.15
C GLY A 189 18.87 42.15 -32.70
N SER A 190 18.00 43.13 -32.96
CA SER A 190 16.57 43.06 -32.69
C SER A 190 15.83 42.22 -33.72
N MET A 191 15.05 41.27 -33.24
CA MET A 191 14.15 40.46 -34.09
C MET A 191 12.70 40.93 -33.92
N SER A 192 11.93 40.96 -35.04
CA SER A 192 10.50 41.19 -34.98
C SER A 192 9.77 40.06 -34.24
N GLN A 193 8.59 40.32 -33.72
CA GLN A 193 7.79 39.31 -33.03
C GLN A 193 7.45 38.13 -33.92
N GLU A 194 7.15 38.42 -35.22
CA GLU A 194 6.85 37.39 -36.23
C GLU A 194 8.07 36.49 -36.54
N ALA A 195 9.26 37.07 -36.64
CA ALA A 195 10.48 36.30 -36.87
C ALA A 195 10.80 35.38 -35.67
N ARG A 196 10.60 35.87 -34.43
CA ARG A 196 10.75 35.04 -33.20
C ARG A 196 9.77 33.88 -33.18
N GLN A 197 8.52 34.11 -33.54
CA GLN A 197 7.50 33.07 -33.56
C GLN A 197 7.82 32.01 -34.65
N LYS A 198 8.17 32.39 -35.83
CA LYS A 198 8.58 31.45 -36.92
C LYS A 198 9.80 30.64 -36.53
N LEU A 199 10.79 31.25 -35.89
CA LEU A 199 11.96 30.53 -35.39
C LEU A 199 11.60 29.49 -34.30
N SER A 200 10.74 29.87 -33.39
CA SER A 200 10.26 28.97 -32.33
C SER A 200 9.48 27.79 -32.89
N GLU A 201 8.56 28.04 -33.87
CA GLU A 201 7.77 27.00 -34.54
C GLU A 201 8.67 26.05 -35.36
N ALA A 202 9.61 26.59 -36.11
CA ALA A 202 10.56 25.79 -36.88
C ALA A 202 11.47 24.94 -35.97
N PHE A 203 11.89 25.48 -34.85
CA PHE A 203 12.69 24.75 -33.87
C PHE A 203 11.89 23.61 -33.22
N ILE A 204 10.66 23.86 -32.79
CA ILE A 204 9.76 22.84 -32.25
C ILE A 204 9.51 21.74 -33.25
N ALA A 205 9.19 22.08 -34.49
CA ALA A 205 8.89 21.10 -35.53
C ALA A 205 10.08 20.18 -35.86
N ASN A 206 11.32 20.70 -35.83
CA ASN A 206 12.50 19.96 -36.27
C ASN A 206 13.30 19.31 -35.11
N HIS A 207 13.16 19.80 -33.88
CA HIS A 207 14.01 19.41 -32.76
C HIS A 207 13.26 18.97 -31.51
N ALA A 208 11.93 19.20 -31.42
CA ALA A 208 11.14 18.68 -30.30
C ALA A 208 10.80 17.20 -30.51
N GLY A 209 10.67 16.48 -29.37
CA GLY A 209 10.28 15.07 -29.34
C GLY A 209 11.45 14.11 -29.41
N ALA A 210 11.25 12.90 -28.85
CA ALA A 210 12.26 11.85 -28.77
C ALA A 210 12.80 11.41 -30.14
N ALA A 211 11.98 11.47 -31.18
CA ALA A 211 12.37 11.12 -32.55
C ALA A 211 13.37 12.10 -33.18
N ASN A 212 13.47 13.31 -32.66
CA ASN A 212 14.37 14.37 -33.15
C ASN A 212 15.59 14.58 -32.23
N ALA A 213 15.72 13.78 -31.17
CA ALA A 213 16.83 13.86 -30.24
C ALA A 213 18.17 13.63 -30.97
N GLY A 214 19.12 14.53 -30.76
CA GLY A 214 20.47 14.43 -31.35
C GLY A 214 20.61 15.02 -32.77
N LYS A 215 19.56 15.59 -33.36
CA LYS A 215 19.69 16.30 -34.65
C LYS A 215 20.54 17.58 -34.49
N PRO A 216 21.47 17.86 -35.41
CA PRO A 216 22.29 19.06 -35.34
C PRO A 216 21.44 20.32 -35.54
N ILE A 217 21.72 21.36 -34.75
CA ILE A 217 21.08 22.67 -34.89
C ILE A 217 21.99 23.55 -35.71
N VAL A 218 21.46 24.08 -36.81
CA VAL A 218 22.17 25.04 -37.70
C VAL A 218 21.70 26.45 -37.31
N LEU A 219 22.64 27.30 -36.93
CA LEU A 219 22.39 28.69 -36.54
C LEU A 219 22.80 29.62 -37.64
N HIS A 220 22.06 30.69 -37.84
CA HIS A 220 22.30 31.73 -38.86
C HIS A 220 22.54 33.09 -38.17
N GLU A 221 23.14 34.01 -38.89
CA GLU A 221 23.24 35.44 -38.55
C GLU A 221 23.87 35.74 -37.18
N GLY A 222 24.84 34.95 -36.77
CA GLY A 222 25.54 35.17 -35.48
C GLY A 222 24.76 34.80 -34.24
N MET A 223 23.69 34.04 -34.40
CA MET A 223 22.92 33.48 -33.25
C MET A 223 23.80 32.55 -32.44
N ARG A 224 23.58 32.59 -31.13
CA ARG A 224 24.20 31.68 -30.16
C ARG A 224 23.13 30.92 -29.41
N VAL A 225 23.41 29.67 -29.07
CA VAL A 225 22.61 28.89 -28.17
C VAL A 225 23.22 28.96 -26.78
N GLU A 226 22.48 29.51 -25.86
CA GLU A 226 22.82 29.47 -24.44
C GLU A 226 21.94 28.46 -23.73
N ARG A 227 22.55 27.59 -22.99
CA ARG A 227 21.82 26.71 -22.08
C ARG A 227 21.37 27.55 -20.90
N ILE A 228 20.08 27.79 -20.77
CA ILE A 228 19.52 28.26 -19.53
C ILE A 228 19.57 27.06 -18.60
N ALA A 229 20.62 26.96 -17.79
CA ALA A 229 20.81 25.90 -16.84
C ALA A 229 19.53 25.82 -15.95
N SER A 230 18.69 24.84 -16.22
CA SER A 230 17.77 24.43 -15.19
C SER A 230 18.65 23.69 -14.16
N ALA A 231 18.75 24.23 -12.97
CA ALA A 231 19.49 23.63 -11.86
C ALA A 231 18.91 22.29 -11.38
N ILE A 232 18.01 21.71 -12.13
CA ILE A 232 17.46 20.37 -11.94
C ILE A 232 18.28 19.45 -12.84
N GLU A 233 19.57 19.35 -12.51
CA GLU A 233 20.43 18.35 -13.12
C GLU A 233 19.96 16.93 -12.76
N GLN A 234 20.33 15.99 -13.61
CA GLN A 234 19.98 14.57 -13.53
C GLN A 234 20.15 13.96 -12.12
N SER A 235 21.13 14.45 -11.34
CA SER A 235 21.35 14.08 -9.93
C SER A 235 20.18 14.44 -9.00
N GLY A 236 19.50 15.56 -9.25
CA GLY A 236 18.33 15.97 -8.47
C GLY A 236 17.09 15.11 -8.74
N ILE A 237 16.94 14.61 -9.95
CA ILE A 237 15.81 13.74 -10.33
C ILE A 237 15.98 12.36 -9.69
N ASP A 238 17.16 11.77 -9.76
CA ASP A 238 17.44 10.47 -9.15
C ASP A 238 17.30 10.52 -7.63
N MET A 239 17.77 11.60 -7.01
CA MET A 239 17.60 11.83 -5.58
C MET A 239 16.13 11.98 -5.20
N ALA A 240 15.35 12.74 -5.96
CA ALA A 240 13.91 12.92 -5.74
C ALA A 240 13.13 11.59 -5.83
N ARG A 241 13.48 10.74 -6.79
CA ARG A 241 12.91 9.38 -6.92
C ARG A 241 13.20 8.52 -5.69
N LYS A 242 14.44 8.51 -5.21
CA LYS A 242 14.81 7.80 -3.99
C LYS A 242 14.02 8.30 -2.78
N TYR A 243 13.91 9.61 -2.61
CA TYR A 243 13.11 10.19 -1.52
C TYR A 243 11.64 9.79 -1.60
N SER A 244 11.05 9.72 -2.78
CA SER A 244 9.65 9.29 -2.93
C SER A 244 9.43 7.84 -2.48
N VAL A 245 10.38 6.93 -2.74
CA VAL A 245 10.34 5.54 -2.24
C VAL A 245 10.46 5.49 -0.72
N HIS A 246 11.34 6.31 -0.13
CA HIS A 246 11.47 6.41 1.33
C HIS A 246 10.22 6.98 1.99
N ASP A 247 9.55 7.95 1.36
CA ASP A 247 8.30 8.49 1.89
C ASP A 247 7.18 7.45 1.84
N VAL A 248 7.04 6.70 0.76
CA VAL A 248 6.10 5.58 0.68
C VAL A 248 6.41 4.51 1.73
N SER A 249 7.69 4.19 1.94
CA SER A 249 8.13 3.29 3.01
C SER A 249 7.65 3.75 4.39
N ARG A 250 7.78 5.04 4.72
CA ARG A 250 7.31 5.62 5.99
C ARG A 250 5.78 5.62 6.12
N ILE A 251 5.07 5.91 5.03
CA ILE A 251 3.59 5.97 5.01
C ILE A 251 2.99 4.60 5.29
N PHE A 252 3.51 3.54 4.69
CA PHE A 252 2.94 2.20 4.76
C PHE A 252 3.69 1.26 5.70
N GLY A 253 4.80 1.69 6.31
CA GLY A 253 5.62 0.86 7.19
C GLY A 253 6.39 -0.26 6.48
N VAL A 254 6.44 -0.25 5.13
CA VAL A 254 7.13 -1.27 4.34
C VAL A 254 8.61 -0.93 4.25
N PRO A 255 9.54 -1.83 4.60
CA PRO A 255 10.97 -1.56 4.45
C PRO A 255 11.35 -1.22 3.01
N VAL A 256 12.23 -0.24 2.83
CA VAL A 256 12.64 0.28 1.52
C VAL A 256 13.15 -0.81 0.57
N SER A 257 13.85 -1.82 1.10
CA SER A 257 14.32 -2.99 0.34
C SER A 257 13.22 -3.79 -0.34
N TYR A 258 12.04 -3.88 0.28
CA TYR A 258 10.88 -4.55 -0.31
C TYR A 258 10.21 -3.73 -1.41
N LEU A 259 10.52 -2.43 -1.48
CA LEU A 259 10.11 -1.52 -2.56
C LEU A 259 11.11 -1.48 -3.71
N ALA A 260 12.09 -2.42 -3.73
CA ALA A 260 13.14 -2.55 -4.74
C ALA A 260 14.18 -1.40 -4.78
N GLU A 261 14.39 -0.68 -3.67
CA GLU A 261 15.48 0.28 -3.54
C GLU A 261 16.57 -0.30 -2.63
N HIS A 262 17.72 -0.65 -3.22
CA HIS A 262 18.82 -1.34 -2.53
C HIS A 262 20.04 -0.47 -2.29
N SER A 263 20.02 0.81 -2.73
CA SER A 263 21.23 1.64 -2.76
C SER A 263 21.79 2.08 -1.40
N SER A 264 21.07 1.82 -0.31
CA SER A 264 21.43 2.31 1.03
C SER A 264 21.39 1.27 2.14
N GLN A 265 21.31 -0.03 1.82
CA GLN A 265 21.20 -1.03 2.87
C GLN A 265 22.57 -1.63 3.24
N PRO A 266 22.96 -1.59 4.52
CA PRO A 266 23.99 -2.47 5.03
C PRO A 266 23.50 -3.91 4.86
N TYR A 267 24.40 -4.82 4.56
CA TYR A 267 24.16 -6.26 4.49
C TYR A 267 23.68 -6.80 5.86
N GLY A 268 22.42 -6.56 6.20
CA GLY A 268 21.73 -7.25 7.29
C GLY A 268 21.26 -8.62 6.81
N SER A 269 21.10 -9.57 7.71
CA SER A 269 20.55 -10.86 7.34
C SER A 269 19.14 -10.70 6.79
N MET A 270 18.76 -11.47 5.78
CA MET A 270 17.41 -11.46 5.22
C MET A 270 16.35 -11.79 6.28
N GLU A 271 16.72 -12.59 7.27
CA GLU A 271 15.91 -12.91 8.43
C GLU A 271 15.57 -11.65 9.26
N TRP A 272 16.55 -10.79 9.56
CA TRP A 272 16.31 -9.55 10.28
C TRP A 272 15.36 -8.62 9.53
N LEU A 273 15.51 -8.50 8.20
CA LEU A 273 14.60 -7.73 7.36
C LEU A 273 13.18 -8.29 7.37
N GLY A 274 13.04 -9.62 7.30
CA GLY A 274 11.75 -10.30 7.40
C GLY A 274 11.08 -10.02 8.75
N ARG A 275 11.82 -10.14 9.84
CA ARG A 275 11.32 -9.84 11.18
C ARG A 275 10.88 -8.39 11.33
N MET A 276 11.71 -7.45 10.89
CA MET A 276 11.38 -6.02 10.87
C MET A 276 10.11 -5.73 10.08
N TYR A 277 9.93 -6.38 8.93
CA TYR A 277 8.73 -6.22 8.12
C TYR A 277 7.48 -6.74 8.81
N VAL A 278 7.57 -7.92 9.42
CA VAL A 278 6.45 -8.50 10.18
C VAL A 278 6.10 -7.61 11.37
N GLU A 279 7.08 -7.25 12.21
CA GLU A 279 6.85 -6.48 13.44
C GLU A 279 6.40 -5.04 13.17
N ALA A 280 7.04 -4.36 12.22
CA ALA A 280 6.76 -2.94 11.97
C ALA A 280 5.56 -2.70 11.04
N CYS A 281 5.23 -3.66 10.15
CA CYS A 281 4.22 -3.47 9.13
C CYS A 281 3.04 -4.43 9.25
N LEU A 282 3.27 -5.75 9.34
CA LEU A 282 2.19 -6.72 9.21
C LEU A 282 1.45 -7.01 10.52
N ALA A 283 2.14 -6.94 11.67
CA ALA A 283 1.58 -7.34 12.96
C ALA A 283 0.27 -6.62 13.32
N HIS A 284 0.17 -5.33 13.01
CA HIS A 284 -1.06 -4.58 13.27
C HIS A 284 -2.23 -5.01 12.36
N TRP A 285 -1.95 -5.44 11.12
CA TRP A 285 -2.98 -5.98 10.21
C TRP A 285 -3.46 -7.34 10.69
N PHE A 286 -2.55 -8.20 11.14
CA PHE A 286 -2.92 -9.49 11.73
C PHE A 286 -3.81 -9.28 12.95
N ALA A 287 -3.38 -8.43 13.88
CA ALA A 287 -4.16 -8.09 15.06
C ALA A 287 -5.54 -7.48 14.71
N ALA A 288 -5.61 -6.62 13.70
CA ALA A 288 -6.89 -6.03 13.26
C ALA A 288 -7.86 -7.09 12.73
N TRP A 289 -7.37 -8.02 11.89
CA TRP A 289 -8.17 -9.15 11.40
C TRP A 289 -8.60 -10.09 12.50
N GLU A 290 -7.68 -10.50 13.38
CA GLU A 290 -7.95 -11.39 14.51
C GLU A 290 -8.99 -10.80 15.46
N HIS A 291 -8.86 -9.52 15.75
CA HIS A 291 -9.79 -8.84 16.66
C HIS A 291 -11.19 -8.72 16.05
N GLU A 292 -11.31 -8.32 14.78
CA GLU A 292 -12.61 -8.20 14.11
C GLU A 292 -13.31 -9.56 13.98
N ILE A 293 -12.58 -10.61 13.60
CA ILE A 293 -13.12 -11.97 13.49
C ILE A 293 -13.48 -12.52 14.89
N SER A 294 -12.60 -12.37 15.86
CA SER A 294 -12.85 -12.83 17.24
C SER A 294 -14.10 -12.20 17.83
N THR A 295 -14.26 -10.89 17.66
CA THR A 295 -15.38 -10.15 18.26
C THR A 295 -16.72 -10.45 17.60
N LYS A 296 -16.74 -10.72 16.29
CA LYS A 296 -17.99 -10.78 15.51
C LYS A 296 -18.40 -12.18 15.04
N LEU A 297 -17.45 -13.09 14.88
CA LEU A 297 -17.68 -14.41 14.33
C LEU A 297 -17.46 -15.54 15.33
N LEU A 298 -16.67 -15.31 16.40
CA LEU A 298 -16.26 -16.35 17.33
C LEU A 298 -16.89 -16.17 18.71
N SER A 299 -16.95 -17.25 19.46
CA SER A 299 -17.25 -17.21 20.90
C SER A 299 -15.99 -16.73 21.68
N PRO A 300 -16.17 -16.12 22.87
CA PRO A 300 -15.07 -15.45 23.61
C PRO A 300 -13.88 -16.35 23.98
N LEU A 301 -14.04 -17.67 23.96
CA LEU A 301 -12.99 -18.63 24.33
C LEU A 301 -12.25 -19.24 23.12
N THR A 302 -12.70 -18.91 21.90
CA THR A 302 -12.12 -19.49 20.69
C THR A 302 -10.88 -18.73 20.28
N ARG A 303 -9.79 -19.47 20.04
CA ARG A 303 -8.52 -18.89 19.59
C ARG A 303 -8.50 -18.69 18.07
N ILE A 304 -7.89 -17.60 17.69
CA ILE A 304 -7.57 -17.25 16.32
C ILE A 304 -6.17 -16.66 16.28
N ALA A 305 -5.35 -17.05 15.34
CA ALA A 305 -4.01 -16.50 15.17
C ALA A 305 -3.51 -16.65 13.73
N HIS A 306 -2.79 -15.64 13.25
CA HIS A 306 -1.97 -15.76 12.04
C HIS A 306 -0.64 -16.44 12.36
N ASP A 307 -0.22 -17.33 11.48
CA ASP A 307 1.12 -17.94 11.52
C ASP A 307 2.15 -16.98 10.88
N ALA A 308 2.55 -15.98 11.64
CA ALA A 308 3.50 -14.96 11.18
C ALA A 308 4.88 -15.56 10.85
N ASP A 309 5.25 -16.69 11.47
CA ASP A 309 6.53 -17.37 11.24
C ASP A 309 6.62 -17.92 9.81
N SER A 310 5.49 -18.16 9.16
CA SER A 310 5.44 -18.60 7.76
C SER A 310 6.08 -17.62 6.77
N ILE A 311 6.17 -16.32 7.10
CA ILE A 311 6.87 -15.30 6.30
C ILE A 311 8.38 -15.31 6.57
N MET A 312 8.77 -15.63 7.81
CA MET A 312 10.15 -15.55 8.30
C MET A 312 10.87 -16.90 8.17
N ARG A 313 10.44 -17.77 7.27
CA ARG A 313 11.07 -19.09 7.14
C ARG A 313 12.59 -18.96 7.00
N PRO A 314 13.36 -19.49 7.96
CA PRO A 314 14.82 -19.50 7.88
C PRO A 314 15.27 -20.32 6.66
N SER A 315 16.48 -20.11 6.20
CA SER A 315 17.05 -20.99 5.18
C SER A 315 17.05 -22.44 5.67
N LEU A 316 17.00 -23.39 4.75
CA LEU A 316 17.04 -24.82 5.12
C LEU A 316 18.23 -25.13 6.04
N ALA A 317 19.39 -24.49 5.82
CA ALA A 317 20.58 -24.67 6.65
C ALA A 317 20.38 -24.17 8.09
N GLU A 318 19.76 -23.00 8.25
CA GLU A 318 19.45 -22.42 9.57
C GLU A 318 18.39 -23.25 10.30
N GLN A 319 17.36 -23.71 9.57
CA GLN A 319 16.33 -24.59 10.12
C GLN A 319 16.92 -25.91 10.59
N MET A 320 17.78 -26.55 9.80
CA MET A 320 18.48 -27.78 10.19
C MET A 320 19.41 -27.57 11.39
N ALA A 321 20.09 -26.43 11.48
CA ALA A 321 20.94 -26.11 12.62
C ALA A 321 20.12 -25.92 13.91
N ALA A 322 18.98 -25.23 13.83
CA ALA A 322 18.06 -25.02 14.97
C ALA A 322 17.45 -26.35 15.43
N LEU A 323 16.97 -27.19 14.51
CA LEU A 323 16.42 -28.50 14.82
C LEU A 323 17.48 -29.45 15.45
N ARG A 324 18.69 -29.40 14.92
CA ARG A 324 19.82 -30.16 15.50
C ARG A 324 20.06 -29.72 16.95
N THR A 325 20.12 -28.43 17.23
CA THR A 325 20.30 -27.90 18.57
C THR A 325 19.15 -28.29 19.50
N GLY A 326 17.90 -28.27 19.02
CA GLY A 326 16.72 -28.68 19.77
C GLY A 326 16.76 -30.16 20.16
N VAL A 327 17.18 -31.04 19.24
CA VAL A 327 17.36 -32.46 19.51
C VAL A 327 18.54 -32.73 20.45
N GLU A 328 19.70 -32.08 20.23
CA GLU A 328 20.90 -32.22 21.08
C GLU A 328 20.65 -31.74 22.53
N SER A 329 19.78 -30.76 22.73
CA SER A 329 19.39 -30.23 24.04
C SER A 329 18.25 -31.02 24.70
N GLY A 330 17.67 -32.01 24.02
CA GLY A 330 16.53 -32.78 24.54
C GLY A 330 15.22 -32.01 24.65
N ILE A 331 15.09 -30.88 23.93
CA ILE A 331 13.85 -30.06 23.88
C ILE A 331 12.82 -30.68 22.95
N ILE A 332 13.28 -31.28 21.84
CA ILE A 332 12.45 -31.95 20.84
C ILE A 332 13.01 -33.32 20.54
N THR A 333 12.15 -34.25 20.19
CA THR A 333 12.55 -35.60 19.71
C THR A 333 13.00 -35.54 18.25
N ARG A 334 13.70 -36.58 17.77
CA ARG A 334 14.07 -36.68 16.36
C ARG A 334 12.86 -36.81 15.45
N ASN A 335 11.80 -37.46 15.89
CA ASN A 335 10.56 -37.58 15.14
C ASN A 335 9.79 -36.28 15.07
N GLU A 336 9.77 -35.46 16.14
CA GLU A 336 9.24 -34.11 16.09
C GLU A 336 10.02 -33.22 15.12
N ALA A 337 11.35 -33.29 15.13
CA ALA A 337 12.19 -32.55 14.17
C ALA A 337 11.93 -32.98 12.72
N ARG A 338 11.68 -34.29 12.48
CA ARG A 338 11.26 -34.79 11.16
C ARG A 338 9.89 -34.27 10.76
N GLY A 339 8.93 -34.24 11.67
CA GLY A 339 7.59 -33.68 11.42
C GLY A 339 7.63 -32.19 11.03
N TRP A 340 8.55 -31.40 11.59
CA TRP A 340 8.74 -29.99 11.20
C TRP A 340 9.29 -29.84 9.78
N LEU A 341 9.89 -30.90 9.23
CA LEU A 341 10.39 -30.97 7.84
C LEU A 341 9.42 -31.70 6.90
N ASP A 342 8.18 -31.95 7.32
CA ASP A 342 7.18 -32.75 6.60
C ASP A 342 7.67 -34.17 6.23
N MET A 343 8.52 -34.74 7.09
CA MET A 343 9.03 -36.12 6.94
C MET A 343 8.26 -37.09 7.82
N GLU A 344 8.01 -38.29 7.32
CA GLU A 344 7.37 -39.36 8.08
C GLU A 344 8.19 -39.75 9.33
N PRO A 345 7.56 -40.07 10.48
CA PRO A 345 8.26 -40.56 11.65
C PRO A 345 8.93 -41.90 11.38
N LEU A 346 10.04 -42.18 12.06
CA LEU A 346 10.76 -43.45 12.01
C LEU A 346 10.67 -44.15 13.36
N GLU A 347 10.57 -45.49 13.34
CA GLU A 347 10.55 -46.28 14.56
C GLU A 347 11.86 -46.10 15.37
N GLY A 348 11.75 -45.93 16.68
CA GLY A 348 12.89 -45.82 17.61
C GLY A 348 13.55 -44.43 17.66
N LEU A 349 12.94 -43.39 17.14
CA LEU A 349 13.42 -42.02 17.20
C LEU A 349 12.52 -41.07 18.04
N ASP A 350 11.69 -41.62 18.93
CA ASP A 350 10.79 -40.88 19.79
C ASP A 350 11.45 -40.41 21.11
N ASP A 351 12.61 -40.97 21.44
CA ASP A 351 13.43 -40.49 22.57
C ASP A 351 14.28 -39.29 22.13
N PRO A 352 14.41 -38.26 22.98
CA PRO A 352 15.20 -37.06 22.71
C PRO A 352 16.70 -37.32 22.58
#